data_3efc533b154130a52f132816829dd235
#
_entry.id   3efc533b154130a52f132816829dd235
#
_cell.length_a   1.000
_cell.length_b   1.000
_cell.length_c   1.000
_cell.angle_alpha   90.00
_cell.angle_beta   90.00
_cell.angle_gamma   90.00
#
_symmetry.space_group_name_H-M   'P 1'
#
loop_
_entity.id
_entity.type
_entity.pdbx_description
1 polymer ?
#
loop_
_entity_poly.entity_id
_entity_poly.type
_entity_poly.pdbx_seq_one_letter_code
_entity_poly.pdbx_strand_id
1 'polypeptide(L)'
;DETVLSCTHDANAWPADLYGGLPAPRLGEQVVLWVQNSHPCPISKGAIGLNRMGDKDIVWLDKEIPAFASLPLDISSLLPDVKWPAQIEINAGKHFVRPRYEITTAQGRSRISHPNVERSDLKTDAKIPELNTHLGKGYLLPAPILPFERFKTIILPTPMATNQENLPVAAVAYDHQGNEIARHRFG
;
A
#
# COMPACT_ATOMS: atom_id res chain seq x y z
N ASP A 1 -16.13 22.19 -14.64
CA ASP A 1 -15.43 20.92 -14.40
C ASP A 1 -15.18 20.79 -12.91
N GLU A 2 -15.94 19.97 -12.25
CA GLU A 2 -15.72 19.66 -10.86
C GLU A 2 -14.51 18.72 -10.77
N THR A 3 -13.38 19.27 -10.38
CA THR A 3 -12.22 18.46 -10.02
C THR A 3 -12.49 17.82 -8.68
N VAL A 4 -12.88 16.57 -8.69
CA VAL A 4 -13.01 15.79 -7.46
C VAL A 4 -11.61 15.45 -6.97
N LEU A 5 -11.17 16.09 -5.90
CA LEU A 5 -9.92 15.75 -5.24
C LEU A 5 -10.14 14.51 -4.37
N SER A 6 -9.27 13.53 -4.52
CA SER A 6 -9.21 12.40 -3.59
C SER A 6 -8.75 12.88 -2.23
N CYS A 7 -9.47 12.52 -1.18
CA CYS A 7 -9.05 12.79 0.18
C CYS A 7 -8.21 11.63 0.70
N THR A 8 -7.14 11.98 1.38
CA THR A 8 -6.36 11.05 2.23
C THR A 8 -6.35 11.62 3.63
N HIS A 9 -6.46 10.75 4.61
CA HIS A 9 -6.38 11.17 6.00
C HIS A 9 -4.93 11.19 6.47
N ASP A 10 -4.63 12.06 7.42
CA ASP A 10 -3.42 11.94 8.20
C ASP A 10 -3.54 10.76 9.13
N ALA A 11 -2.54 9.92 9.09
CA ALA A 11 -2.41 8.88 10.08
C ALA A 11 -1.40 9.35 11.11
N ASN A 12 -1.72 9.18 12.36
CA ASN A 12 -0.74 9.16 13.43
C ASN A 12 0.17 7.94 13.20
N ALA A 13 0.94 8.00 12.15
CA ALA A 13 1.82 6.94 11.80
C ALA A 13 3.19 7.25 12.39
N TRP A 14 3.67 6.34 13.17
CA TRP A 14 5.06 6.28 13.50
C TRP A 14 5.82 5.95 12.21
N PRO A 15 7.05 6.45 12.04
CA PRO A 15 7.91 5.99 10.97
C PRO A 15 8.00 4.47 10.98
N ALA A 16 7.84 3.86 9.82
CA ALA A 16 7.88 2.42 9.67
C ALA A 16 8.99 2.00 8.70
N ASP A 17 9.51 0.80 8.92
CA ASP A 17 10.52 0.22 8.03
C ASP A 17 9.92 -0.16 6.67
N LEU A 18 8.63 -0.56 6.67
CA LEU A 18 7.97 -1.16 5.52
C LEU A 18 6.57 -0.62 5.31
N TYR A 19 6.26 -0.41 4.03
CA TYR A 19 4.90 -0.09 3.58
C TYR A 19 4.52 -0.99 2.41
N GLY A 20 3.25 -1.42 2.38
CA GLY A 20 2.68 -2.22 1.30
C GLY A 20 1.41 -1.61 0.73
N GLY A 21 0.88 -2.23 -0.33
CA GLY A 21 -0.35 -1.80 -0.95
C GLY A 21 -0.20 -0.64 -1.93
N LEU A 22 1.02 -0.32 -2.38
CA LEU A 22 1.23 0.54 -3.53
C LEU A 22 0.91 -0.26 -4.80
N PRO A 23 -0.11 0.10 -5.59
CA PRO A 23 -0.46 -0.67 -6.78
C PRO A 23 0.55 -0.44 -7.90
N ALA A 24 0.88 -1.49 -8.65
CA ALA A 24 1.58 -1.33 -9.91
C ALA A 24 0.67 -0.65 -10.96
N PRO A 25 1.23 0.09 -11.93
CA PRO A 25 0.45 0.78 -12.93
C PRO A 25 -0.30 -0.17 -13.85
N ARG A 26 -1.53 0.21 -14.23
CA ARG A 26 -2.30 -0.41 -15.31
C ARG A 26 -1.88 0.17 -16.65
N LEU A 27 -2.30 -0.47 -17.70
CA LEU A 27 -2.16 0.10 -19.04
C LEU A 27 -2.84 1.48 -19.10
N GLY A 28 -2.06 2.50 -19.48
CA GLY A 28 -2.52 3.89 -19.56
C GLY A 28 -2.61 4.61 -18.20
N GLU A 29 -2.05 4.04 -17.14
CA GLU A 29 -1.88 4.72 -15.86
C GLU A 29 -0.40 5.01 -15.59
N GLN A 30 -0.17 6.14 -14.95
CA GLN A 30 1.09 6.47 -14.29
C GLN A 30 0.88 6.38 -12.78
N VAL A 31 1.81 5.78 -12.07
CA VAL A 31 1.83 5.72 -10.61
C VAL A 31 3.08 6.40 -10.11
N VAL A 32 2.90 7.46 -9.33
CA VAL A 32 3.98 8.23 -8.72
C VAL A 32 3.93 8.08 -7.21
N LEU A 33 5.01 7.60 -6.63
CA LEU A 33 5.19 7.58 -5.18
C LEU A 33 5.83 8.90 -4.75
N TRP A 34 5.18 9.63 -3.86
CA TRP A 34 5.69 10.86 -3.26
C TRP A 34 6.38 10.52 -1.94
N VAL A 35 7.69 10.57 -1.93
CA VAL A 35 8.51 10.42 -0.72
C VAL A 35 8.79 11.79 -0.14
N GLN A 36 8.39 12.01 1.10
CA GLN A 36 8.55 13.27 1.80
C GLN A 36 9.53 13.08 2.96
N ASN A 37 10.66 13.74 2.87
CA ASN A 37 11.61 13.77 3.97
C ASN A 37 11.18 14.81 5.00
N SER A 38 10.66 14.38 6.13
CA SER A 38 10.24 15.26 7.23
C SER A 38 11.36 15.54 8.27
N HIS A 39 12.58 15.08 8.00
CA HIS A 39 13.70 15.23 8.92
C HIS A 39 14.59 16.44 8.55
N PRO A 40 15.29 17.04 9.53
CA PRO A 40 16.24 18.13 9.31
C PRO A 40 17.58 17.65 8.72
N CYS A 41 17.68 16.38 8.36
CA CYS A 41 18.86 15.79 7.73
C CYS A 41 18.45 15.06 6.43
N PRO A 42 19.36 14.92 5.47
CA PRO A 42 19.07 14.23 4.23
C PRO A 42 18.86 12.71 4.47
N ILE A 43 18.04 12.10 3.62
CA ILE A 43 17.95 10.65 3.50
C ILE A 43 18.99 10.21 2.49
N SER A 44 19.92 9.37 2.92
CA SER A 44 21.05 8.94 2.09
C SER A 44 20.62 8.08 0.90
N LYS A 45 21.43 8.05 -0.13
CA LYS A 45 21.34 7.06 -1.20
C LYS A 45 21.28 5.64 -0.66
N GLY A 46 20.47 4.79 -1.28
CA GLY A 46 20.31 3.40 -0.87
C GLY A 46 19.53 3.16 0.42
N ALA A 47 18.96 4.22 1.02
CA ALA A 47 18.14 4.09 2.24
C ALA A 47 16.68 3.71 1.94
N ILE A 48 16.20 4.01 0.75
CA ILE A 48 14.85 3.70 0.30
C ILE A 48 14.92 2.65 -0.80
N GLY A 49 14.13 1.61 -0.71
CA GLY A 49 14.06 0.55 -1.70
C GLY A 49 12.62 0.19 -2.08
N LEU A 50 12.44 -0.29 -3.29
CA LEU A 50 11.15 -0.77 -3.80
C LEU A 50 11.32 -2.14 -4.43
N ASN A 51 10.36 -3.01 -4.22
CA ASN A 51 10.28 -4.32 -4.85
C ASN A 51 8.82 -4.67 -5.16
N ARG A 52 8.64 -5.56 -6.12
CA ARG A 52 7.34 -6.22 -6.26
C ARG A 52 7.06 -7.03 -5.00
N MET A 53 5.84 -6.96 -4.49
CA MET A 53 5.42 -7.71 -3.33
C MET A 53 5.69 -9.22 -3.52
N GLY A 54 6.38 -9.81 -2.55
CA GLY A 54 6.82 -11.20 -2.59
C GLY A 54 8.23 -11.40 -3.16
N ASP A 55 8.75 -10.49 -3.97
CA ASP A 55 10.10 -10.61 -4.52
C ASP A 55 11.16 -10.21 -3.48
N LYS A 56 12.33 -10.85 -3.58
CA LYS A 56 13.47 -10.56 -2.71
C LYS A 56 14.41 -9.51 -3.28
N ASP A 57 14.31 -9.27 -4.58
CA ASP A 57 15.17 -8.32 -5.29
C ASP A 57 14.62 -6.92 -5.11
N ILE A 58 15.37 -6.10 -4.37
CA ILE A 58 15.00 -4.72 -4.04
C ILE A 58 15.77 -3.76 -4.93
N VAL A 59 15.07 -2.86 -5.58
CA VAL A 59 15.66 -1.73 -6.31
C VAL A 59 15.87 -0.58 -5.32
N TRP A 60 17.12 -0.34 -4.96
CA TRP A 60 17.49 0.73 -4.04
C TRP A 60 17.64 2.06 -4.77
N LEU A 61 17.07 3.11 -4.19
CA LEU A 61 17.09 4.46 -4.75
C LEU A 61 18.51 5.04 -4.70
N ASP A 62 19.15 5.21 -5.85
CA ASP A 62 20.47 5.85 -5.98
C ASP A 62 20.35 7.38 -6.04
N LYS A 63 19.63 7.95 -5.08
CA LYS A 63 19.45 9.38 -4.95
C LYS A 63 19.31 9.77 -3.49
N GLU A 64 19.99 10.84 -3.10
CA GLU A 64 19.78 11.48 -1.81
C GLU A 64 18.51 12.34 -1.84
N ILE A 65 17.77 12.35 -0.74
CA ILE A 65 16.60 13.22 -0.58
C ILE A 65 16.97 14.29 0.46
N PRO A 66 17.13 15.54 0.05
CA PRO A 66 17.52 16.62 0.98
C PRO A 66 16.54 16.78 2.15
N ALA A 67 16.99 17.41 3.22
CA ALA A 67 16.15 17.75 4.36
C ALA A 67 14.89 18.51 3.92
N PHE A 68 13.74 18.11 4.43
CA PHE A 68 12.41 18.68 4.15
C PHE A 68 11.98 18.67 2.67
N ALA A 69 12.68 17.94 1.82
CA ALA A 69 12.33 17.81 0.42
C ALA A 69 11.28 16.72 0.16
N SER A 70 10.54 16.87 -0.94
CA SER A 70 9.68 15.84 -1.50
C SER A 70 10.25 15.36 -2.83
N LEU A 71 10.23 14.06 -3.05
CA LEU A 71 10.74 13.43 -4.27
C LEU A 71 9.62 12.60 -4.92
N PRO A 72 9.22 12.92 -6.16
CA PRO A 72 8.35 12.05 -6.94
C PRO A 72 9.16 10.88 -7.52
N LEU A 73 8.66 9.68 -7.34
CA LEU A 73 9.23 8.47 -7.90
C LEU A 73 8.22 7.83 -8.87
N ASP A 74 8.50 7.87 -10.15
CA ASP A 74 7.70 7.16 -11.15
C ASP A 74 7.99 5.67 -11.04
N ILE A 75 6.96 4.90 -10.73
CA ILE A 75 7.08 3.45 -10.50
C ILE A 75 7.48 2.72 -11.77
N SER A 76 6.98 3.14 -12.93
CA SER A 76 7.33 2.50 -14.21
C SER A 76 8.80 2.68 -14.59
N SER A 77 9.42 3.75 -14.11
CA SER A 77 10.85 4.01 -14.35
C SER A 77 11.75 3.17 -13.43
N LEU A 78 11.28 2.88 -12.22
CA LEU A 78 12.05 2.12 -11.23
C LEU A 78 11.84 0.60 -11.36
N LEU A 79 10.63 0.20 -11.67
CA LEU A 79 10.20 -1.19 -11.76
C LEU A 79 9.44 -1.42 -13.08
N PRO A 80 10.13 -1.36 -14.23
CA PRO A 80 9.47 -1.34 -15.56
C PRO A 80 8.68 -2.61 -15.87
N ASP A 81 9.07 -3.73 -15.29
CA ASP A 81 8.44 -5.03 -15.54
C ASP A 81 7.28 -5.33 -14.58
N VAL A 82 7.09 -4.50 -13.55
CA VAL A 82 6.04 -4.69 -12.56
C VAL A 82 4.75 -4.01 -13.03
N LYS A 83 3.74 -4.82 -13.34
CA LYS A 83 2.44 -4.38 -13.86
C LYS A 83 1.30 -4.86 -12.96
N TRP A 84 0.19 -4.13 -13.04
CA TRP A 84 -1.07 -4.60 -12.43
C TRP A 84 -1.39 -6.07 -12.84
N PRO A 85 -1.86 -6.92 -11.91
CA PRO A 85 -2.37 -6.63 -10.56
C PRO A 85 -1.32 -6.66 -9.43
N ALA A 86 -0.03 -6.68 -9.74
CA ALA A 86 1.00 -6.69 -8.71
C ALA A 86 0.90 -5.48 -7.79
N GLN A 87 1.42 -5.64 -6.58
CA GLN A 87 1.62 -4.58 -5.61
C GLN A 87 3.11 -4.39 -5.36
N ILE A 88 3.47 -3.25 -4.81
CA ILE A 88 4.85 -2.85 -4.55
C ILE A 88 5.01 -2.63 -3.05
N GLU A 89 6.06 -3.18 -2.50
CA GLU A 89 6.54 -2.94 -1.15
C GLU A 89 7.56 -1.80 -1.17
N ILE A 90 7.57 -1.01 -0.08
CA ILE A 90 8.49 0.09 0.09
C ILE A 90 9.31 -0.16 1.34
N ASN A 91 10.60 -0.34 1.16
CA ASN A 91 11.57 -0.42 2.24
C ASN A 91 11.99 1.01 2.59
N ALA A 92 11.60 1.47 3.77
CA ALA A 92 11.65 2.88 4.14
C ALA A 92 12.68 3.22 5.24
N GLY A 93 13.21 2.23 5.95
CA GLY A 93 14.23 2.42 6.99
C GLY A 93 13.83 3.41 8.08
N LYS A 94 12.54 3.58 8.37
CA LYS A 94 11.99 4.58 9.29
C LYS A 94 12.28 6.04 8.92
N HIS A 95 12.62 6.30 7.66
CA HIS A 95 12.98 7.65 7.23
C HIS A 95 11.79 8.57 7.01
N PHE A 96 10.57 8.04 6.82
CA PHE A 96 9.37 8.84 6.62
C PHE A 96 8.13 8.17 7.21
N VAL A 97 7.12 8.99 7.40
CA VAL A 97 5.80 8.57 7.84
C VAL A 97 4.93 8.42 6.62
N ARG A 98 4.23 7.31 6.49
CA ARG A 98 3.25 6.96 5.46
C ARG A 98 3.29 7.84 4.19
N PRO A 99 4.04 7.45 3.17
CA PRO A 99 4.15 8.22 1.93
C PRO A 99 2.80 8.29 1.21
N ARG A 100 2.68 9.17 0.23
CA ARG A 100 1.52 9.26 -0.65
C ARG A 100 1.86 8.72 -2.01
N TYR A 101 0.88 8.24 -2.73
CA TYR A 101 1.02 7.94 -4.15
C TYR A 101 -0.11 8.56 -4.95
N GLU A 102 0.22 8.92 -6.16
CA GLU A 102 -0.70 9.48 -7.14
C GLU A 102 -0.83 8.52 -8.30
N ILE A 103 -2.06 8.30 -8.75
CA ILE A 103 -2.34 7.56 -9.97
C ILE A 103 -2.99 8.50 -10.96
N THR A 104 -2.34 8.71 -12.10
CA THR A 104 -2.87 9.52 -13.20
C THR A 104 -3.23 8.63 -14.38
N THR A 105 -4.43 8.81 -14.91
CA THR A 105 -4.90 8.09 -16.10
C THR A 105 -4.48 8.81 -17.39
N ALA A 106 -4.53 8.11 -18.53
CA ALA A 106 -4.26 8.71 -19.85
C ALA A 106 -5.18 9.91 -20.17
N GLN A 107 -6.35 10.01 -19.52
CA GLN A 107 -7.28 11.13 -19.67
C GLN A 107 -6.97 12.29 -18.72
N GLY A 108 -5.85 12.24 -17.98
CA GLY A 108 -5.44 13.27 -17.05
C GLY A 108 -6.21 13.29 -15.74
N ARG A 109 -6.97 12.25 -15.41
CA ARG A 109 -7.62 12.14 -14.10
C ARG A 109 -6.63 11.61 -13.09
N SER A 110 -6.45 12.34 -11.99
CA SER A 110 -5.58 11.94 -10.89
C SER A 110 -6.37 11.57 -9.65
N ARG A 111 -5.81 10.66 -8.87
CA ARG A 111 -6.26 10.32 -7.52
C ARG A 111 -5.05 10.13 -6.61
N ILE A 112 -5.17 10.55 -5.38
CA ILE A 112 -4.13 10.41 -4.36
C ILE A 112 -4.59 9.45 -3.28
N SER A 113 -3.69 8.59 -2.83
CA SER A 113 -3.90 7.68 -1.71
C SER A 113 -2.58 7.44 -0.96
N HIS A 114 -2.58 6.53 -0.01
CA HIS A 114 -1.38 6.17 0.73
C HIS A 114 -1.22 4.65 0.82
N PRO A 115 0.02 4.13 0.88
CA PRO A 115 0.28 2.75 1.22
C PRO A 115 -0.09 2.45 2.68
N ASN A 116 -0.22 1.17 2.98
CA ASN A 116 -0.42 0.69 4.34
C ASN A 116 0.91 0.41 5.02
N VAL A 117 0.96 0.60 6.32
CA VAL A 117 2.10 0.16 7.13
C VAL A 117 2.03 -1.35 7.26
N GLU A 118 3.12 -2.03 6.92
CA GLU A 118 3.30 -3.43 7.26
C GLU A 118 3.79 -3.55 8.70
N ARG A 119 3.14 -4.42 9.46
CA ARG A 119 3.43 -4.59 10.89
C ARG A 119 3.74 -6.05 11.19
N SER A 120 4.88 -6.25 11.83
CA SER A 120 5.29 -7.56 12.35
C SER A 120 5.27 -7.64 13.88
N ASP A 121 4.94 -6.54 14.55
CA ASP A 121 5.07 -6.36 16.01
C ASP A 121 3.74 -6.52 16.78
N LEU A 122 2.78 -7.22 16.20
CA LEU A 122 1.45 -7.39 16.81
C LEU A 122 1.54 -8.18 18.11
N LYS A 123 0.90 -7.63 19.14
CA LYS A 123 0.81 -8.26 20.45
C LYS A 123 -0.63 -8.66 20.74
N THR A 124 -0.77 -9.73 21.50
CA THR A 124 -2.07 -10.15 22.03
C THR A 124 -2.61 -9.10 23.01
N ASP A 125 -3.92 -8.88 22.98
CA ASP A 125 -4.63 -8.13 24.02
C ASP A 125 -5.69 -9.05 24.62
N ALA A 126 -5.60 -9.29 25.95
CA ALA A 126 -6.52 -10.16 26.66
C ALA A 126 -7.97 -9.65 26.67
N LYS A 127 -8.19 -8.38 26.34
CA LYS A 127 -9.53 -7.77 26.23
C LYS A 127 -10.22 -8.11 24.92
N ILE A 128 -9.49 -8.62 23.94
CA ILE A 128 -10.04 -9.00 22.62
C ILE A 128 -10.04 -10.52 22.54
N PRO A 129 -11.22 -11.16 22.68
CA PRO A 129 -11.34 -12.60 22.61
C PRO A 129 -10.75 -13.14 21.31
N GLU A 130 -10.01 -14.23 21.42
CA GLU A 130 -9.42 -14.96 20.28
C GLU A 130 -8.46 -14.15 19.39
N LEU A 131 -8.04 -12.94 19.79
CA LEU A 131 -7.12 -12.15 19.01
C LEU A 131 -5.85 -12.93 18.64
N ASN A 132 -5.34 -13.75 19.53
CA ASN A 132 -4.19 -14.62 19.31
C ASN A 132 -4.39 -15.60 18.14
N THR A 133 -5.60 -15.98 17.83
CA THR A 133 -5.90 -16.87 16.67
C THR A 133 -5.82 -16.13 15.35
N HIS A 134 -5.90 -14.80 15.38
CA HIS A 134 -5.88 -13.93 14.21
C HIS A 134 -4.53 -13.22 14.00
N LEU A 135 -3.68 -13.19 15.02
CA LEU A 135 -2.35 -12.58 14.91
C LEU A 135 -1.51 -13.25 13.83
N GLY A 136 -0.91 -12.45 12.98
CA GLY A 136 -0.13 -12.91 11.84
C GLY A 136 -0.97 -13.46 10.67
N LYS A 137 -2.30 -13.44 10.79
CA LYS A 137 -3.23 -13.89 9.75
C LYS A 137 -3.92 -12.75 8.99
N GLY A 138 -3.57 -11.52 9.31
CA GLY A 138 -4.20 -10.32 8.78
C GLY A 138 -5.39 -9.85 9.64
N TYR A 139 -5.91 -8.68 9.28
CA TYR A 139 -7.07 -8.11 9.93
C TYR A 139 -8.31 -8.22 9.06
N LEU A 140 -9.46 -8.30 9.73
CA LEU A 140 -10.74 -8.04 9.09
C LEU A 140 -10.85 -6.53 8.83
N LEU A 141 -10.72 -6.14 7.58
CA LEU A 141 -10.99 -4.78 7.13
C LEU A 141 -12.32 -4.79 6.40
N PRO A 142 -13.39 -4.32 7.05
CA PRO A 142 -14.67 -4.21 6.36
C PRO A 142 -14.58 -3.10 5.30
N ALA A 143 -15.05 -3.41 4.11
CA ALA A 143 -15.17 -2.45 3.02
C ALA A 143 -16.53 -2.64 2.33
N PRO A 144 -17.25 -1.56 2.03
CA PRO A 144 -18.50 -1.68 1.30
C PRO A 144 -18.25 -2.09 -0.15
N ILE A 145 -19.03 -3.02 -0.65
CA ILE A 145 -19.13 -3.28 -2.09
C ILE A 145 -20.19 -2.33 -2.63
N LEU A 146 -19.78 -1.39 -3.45
CA LEU A 146 -20.67 -0.43 -4.06
C LEU A 146 -21.44 -1.08 -5.24
N PRO A 147 -22.62 -0.55 -5.63
CA PRO A 147 -23.40 -1.07 -6.74
C PRO A 147 -22.57 -1.21 -8.02
N PHE A 148 -22.45 -2.42 -8.53
CA PHE A 148 -21.54 -2.76 -9.63
C PHE A 148 -21.97 -2.15 -10.99
N GLU A 149 -23.21 -1.69 -11.12
CA GLU A 149 -23.70 -0.99 -12.30
C GLU A 149 -23.01 0.38 -12.49
N ARG A 150 -22.51 0.95 -11.42
CA ARG A 150 -21.88 2.28 -11.41
C ARG A 150 -20.42 2.27 -10.97
N PHE A 151 -20.01 1.27 -10.18
CA PHE A 151 -18.72 1.24 -9.53
C PHE A 151 -18.02 -0.10 -9.75
N LYS A 152 -16.72 -0.06 -9.78
CA LYS A 152 -15.86 -1.22 -9.69
C LYS A 152 -15.13 -1.20 -8.35
N THR A 153 -15.48 -2.11 -7.47
CA THR A 153 -14.75 -2.30 -6.20
C THR A 153 -13.48 -3.11 -6.45
N ILE A 154 -12.35 -2.62 -5.95
CA ILE A 154 -11.04 -3.25 -6.07
C ILE A 154 -10.48 -3.39 -4.67
N ILE A 155 -10.08 -4.60 -4.31
CA ILE A 155 -9.43 -4.91 -3.05
C ILE A 155 -7.96 -5.18 -3.34
N LEU A 156 -7.07 -4.53 -2.59
CA LEU A 156 -5.63 -4.74 -2.63
C LEU A 156 -5.20 -5.31 -1.27
N PRO A 157 -5.19 -6.65 -1.12
CA PRO A 157 -4.75 -7.26 0.11
C PRO A 157 -3.26 -6.97 0.33
N THR A 158 -2.91 -6.57 1.55
CA THR A 158 -1.54 -6.27 1.94
C THR A 158 -1.05 -7.35 2.90
N PRO A 159 0.12 -7.93 2.70
CA PRO A 159 0.68 -8.92 3.63
C PRO A 159 1.00 -8.27 4.99
N MET A 160 1.11 -9.10 6.00
CA MET A 160 1.50 -8.68 7.34
C MET A 160 3.02 -8.78 7.57
N ALA A 161 3.74 -9.35 6.62
CA ALA A 161 5.19 -9.54 6.68
C ALA A 161 5.83 -9.21 5.32
N THR A 162 7.07 -8.77 5.38
CA THR A 162 7.88 -8.46 4.20
C THR A 162 8.14 -9.69 3.35
N ASN A 163 8.23 -9.50 2.05
CA ASN A 163 8.58 -10.53 1.08
C ASN A 163 7.71 -11.80 1.18
N GLN A 164 6.45 -11.63 1.55
CA GLN A 164 5.53 -12.73 1.67
C GLN A 164 5.07 -13.19 0.27
N GLU A 165 5.54 -14.35 -0.16
CA GLU A 165 5.26 -14.91 -1.49
C GLU A 165 3.79 -15.29 -1.65
N ASN A 166 3.19 -15.82 -0.58
CA ASN A 166 1.79 -16.21 -0.55
C ASN A 166 1.00 -15.32 0.41
N LEU A 167 -0.14 -14.85 -0.02
CA LEU A 167 -1.05 -14.08 0.81
C LEU A 167 -2.07 -15.02 1.47
N PRO A 168 -1.89 -15.43 2.73
CA PRO A 168 -2.84 -16.30 3.43
C PRO A 168 -4.09 -15.51 3.85
N VAL A 169 -4.68 -14.78 2.93
CA VAL A 169 -5.83 -13.92 3.16
C VAL A 169 -6.98 -14.33 2.24
N ALA A 170 -8.19 -14.00 2.66
CA ALA A 170 -9.39 -14.22 1.86
C ALA A 170 -10.24 -12.95 1.83
N ALA A 171 -10.82 -12.66 0.69
CA ALA A 171 -11.94 -11.74 0.60
C ALA A 171 -13.23 -12.54 0.83
N VAL A 172 -14.04 -12.08 1.78
CA VAL A 172 -15.32 -12.70 2.10
C VAL A 172 -16.40 -11.66 1.91
N ALA A 173 -17.38 -11.96 1.07
CA ALA A 173 -18.53 -11.10 0.87
C ALA A 173 -19.69 -11.57 1.75
N TYR A 174 -20.30 -10.62 2.43
CA TYR A 174 -21.50 -10.83 3.26
C TYR A 174 -22.67 -10.03 2.71
N ASP A 175 -23.86 -10.54 2.88
CA ASP A 175 -25.09 -9.78 2.64
C ASP A 175 -25.36 -8.82 3.82
N HIS A 176 -26.46 -8.06 3.72
CA HIS A 176 -26.88 -7.10 4.75
C HIS A 176 -27.37 -7.77 6.04
N GLN A 177 -27.56 -9.07 6.05
CA GLN A 177 -27.94 -9.87 7.21
C GLN A 177 -26.74 -10.56 7.87
N GLY A 178 -25.54 -10.44 7.28
CA GLY A 178 -24.31 -11.05 7.77
C GLY A 178 -24.11 -12.49 7.30
N ASN A 179 -24.84 -12.96 6.30
CA ASN A 179 -24.61 -14.27 5.71
C ASN A 179 -23.47 -14.20 4.70
N GLU A 180 -22.56 -15.13 4.74
CA GLU A 180 -21.50 -15.26 3.73
C GLU A 180 -22.14 -15.67 2.39
N ILE A 181 -21.89 -14.86 1.34
CA ILE A 181 -22.40 -15.11 -0.01
C ILE A 181 -21.32 -15.47 -1.01
N ALA A 182 -20.08 -15.11 -0.73
CA ALA A 182 -18.95 -15.49 -1.57
C ALA A 182 -17.64 -15.42 -0.78
N ARG A 183 -16.67 -16.23 -1.22
CA ARG A 183 -15.31 -16.23 -0.68
C ARG A 183 -14.29 -16.44 -1.79
N HIS A 184 -13.24 -15.61 -1.76
CA HIS A 184 -12.07 -15.77 -2.62
C HIS A 184 -10.81 -15.82 -1.75
N ARG A 185 -9.96 -16.81 -1.96
CA ARG A 185 -8.65 -16.92 -1.28
C ARG A 185 -7.57 -16.42 -2.22
N PHE A 186 -6.63 -15.69 -1.67
CA PHE A 186 -5.42 -15.22 -2.36
C PHE A 186 -4.26 -16.12 -1.92
N GLY A 187 -3.55 -16.71 -2.86
CA GLY A 187 -2.43 -17.61 -2.59
C GLY A 187 -2.80 -19.03 -2.22
#